data_b305eec742bc82e18f280766f4e5dd24
#
_entry.id   b305eec742bc82e18f280766f4e5dd24
#
_cell.length_a   1.000
_cell.length_b   1.000
_cell.length_c   1.000
_cell.angle_alpha   90.00
_cell.angle_beta   90.00
_cell.angle_gamma   90.00
#
_symmetry.space_group_name_H-M   'P 1'
#
loop_
_entity.id
_entity.type
_entity.pdbx_description
1 polymer ?
#
loop_
_entity_poly.entity_id
_entity_poly.type
_entity_poly.pdbx_seq_one_letter_code
_entity_poly.pdbx_strand_id
1 'polypeptide(L)'
;HRFDQLNRYIPHLNQLGFNAIYIGPLFESSSHGYDTRDYKLVDRRLGDNSDFKEFVALCHQSGIKVVVDGVFNHTGREFFAFRDICEKRWDSPYKDWYKGVNFDWQSPLGDPFGFEAWQGHFELPCLNLFNPAVRQYLFDIIRFWVNEFDIDGIRLDCANVLDFNFMKELRRETAAMKEDFWLMGEVIHGDYSRWVNPEMLHSVTNYELHKSIYSGFNDHNFFEIAHNVRRLEAIGRELYTFVDNHDEDRIASKLTKRDHLTPVYMCL
;
A
#
# COMPACT_ATOMS: atom_id res chain seq x y z
N HIS A 1 -3.22 -22.72 -8.09
CA HIS A 1 -2.68 -21.40 -7.67
C HIS A 1 -3.70 -20.68 -6.79
N ARG A 2 -3.28 -19.72 -5.98
CA ARG A 2 -4.22 -18.97 -5.09
C ARG A 2 -5.11 -18.02 -5.88
N PHE A 3 -4.64 -17.48 -7.01
CA PHE A 3 -5.47 -16.67 -7.90
C PHE A 3 -6.65 -17.44 -8.47
N ASP A 4 -6.51 -18.74 -8.80
CA ASP A 4 -7.64 -19.58 -9.24
C ASP A 4 -8.75 -19.65 -8.18
N GLN A 5 -8.37 -19.58 -6.90
CA GLN A 5 -9.35 -19.51 -5.80
C GLN A 5 -10.04 -18.15 -5.75
N LEU A 6 -9.28 -17.05 -5.93
CA LEU A 6 -9.84 -15.70 -5.96
C LEU A 6 -10.80 -15.50 -7.14
N ASN A 7 -10.52 -16.06 -8.30
CA ASN A 7 -11.41 -16.02 -9.47
C ASN A 7 -12.84 -16.49 -9.14
N ARG A 8 -12.98 -17.45 -8.24
CA ARG A 8 -14.29 -17.98 -7.81
C ARG A 8 -15.10 -16.98 -6.96
N TYR A 9 -14.45 -15.98 -6.36
CA TYR A 9 -15.12 -14.96 -5.55
C TYR A 9 -15.62 -13.77 -6.38
N ILE A 10 -15.15 -13.58 -7.62
CA ILE A 10 -15.55 -12.47 -8.48
C ILE A 10 -17.07 -12.36 -8.64
N PRO A 11 -17.83 -13.45 -8.92
CA PRO A 11 -19.29 -13.40 -9.00
C PRO A 11 -19.95 -12.92 -7.70
N HIS A 12 -19.39 -13.34 -6.55
CA HIS A 12 -19.89 -12.94 -5.24
C HIS A 12 -19.64 -11.44 -4.99
N LEU A 13 -18.45 -10.92 -5.31
CA LEU A 13 -18.12 -9.50 -5.21
C LEU A 13 -19.05 -8.65 -6.08
N ASN A 14 -19.31 -9.11 -7.30
CA ASN A 14 -20.24 -8.43 -8.21
C ASN A 14 -21.68 -8.43 -7.66
N GLN A 15 -22.14 -9.56 -7.12
CA GLN A 15 -23.47 -9.66 -6.48
C GLN A 15 -23.61 -8.70 -5.28
N LEU A 16 -22.53 -8.45 -4.55
CA LEU A 16 -22.51 -7.49 -3.43
C LEU A 16 -22.36 -6.03 -3.90
N GLY A 17 -22.19 -5.77 -5.19
CA GLY A 17 -22.07 -4.44 -5.76
C GLY A 17 -20.70 -3.79 -5.59
N PHE A 18 -19.65 -4.58 -5.31
CA PHE A 18 -18.29 -4.05 -5.28
C PHE A 18 -17.80 -3.68 -6.68
N ASN A 19 -17.19 -2.50 -6.80
CA ASN A 19 -16.65 -1.96 -8.05
C ASN A 19 -15.12 -1.88 -8.08
N ALA A 20 -14.45 -2.22 -6.98
CA ALA A 20 -13.00 -2.33 -6.90
C ALA A 20 -12.58 -3.39 -5.89
N ILE A 21 -11.42 -3.98 -6.12
CA ILE A 21 -10.74 -4.86 -5.18
C ILE A 21 -9.33 -4.32 -4.92
N TYR A 22 -8.96 -4.22 -3.64
CA TYR A 22 -7.59 -3.96 -3.23
C TYR A 22 -6.92 -5.28 -2.86
N ILE A 23 -5.77 -5.54 -3.47
CA ILE A 23 -4.91 -6.69 -3.18
C ILE A 23 -3.66 -6.18 -2.48
N GLY A 24 -3.40 -6.71 -1.28
CA GLY A 24 -2.21 -6.42 -0.49
C GLY A 24 -0.91 -6.79 -1.22
N PRO A 25 0.25 -6.82 -0.55
CA PRO A 25 1.53 -6.99 -1.22
C PRO A 25 1.58 -8.32 -1.98
N LEU A 26 1.58 -8.22 -3.31
CA LEU A 26 1.47 -9.39 -4.19
C LEU A 26 2.76 -9.73 -4.93
N PHE A 27 3.75 -8.84 -4.92
CA PHE A 27 4.99 -9.05 -5.66
C PHE A 27 5.99 -9.91 -4.89
N GLU A 28 6.93 -10.52 -5.63
CA GLU A 28 7.89 -11.47 -5.07
C GLU A 28 8.64 -10.88 -3.88
N SER A 29 8.59 -11.58 -2.76
CA SER A 29 9.13 -11.15 -1.48
C SER A 29 9.88 -12.28 -0.78
N SER A 30 10.71 -11.93 0.21
CA SER A 30 11.48 -12.92 0.95
C SER A 30 10.60 -13.68 1.94
N SER A 31 9.66 -13.02 2.62
CA SER A 31 8.83 -13.65 3.66
C SER A 31 7.36 -13.19 3.69
N HIS A 32 7.08 -11.95 4.00
CA HIS A 32 5.72 -11.49 4.36
C HIS A 32 5.02 -10.62 3.31
N GLY A 33 5.67 -10.33 2.19
CA GLY A 33 5.10 -9.51 1.11
C GLY A 33 5.58 -8.06 1.12
N TYR A 34 5.87 -7.48 2.29
CA TYR A 34 6.39 -6.11 2.40
C TYR A 34 7.92 -6.04 2.28
N ASP A 35 8.62 -7.16 2.34
CA ASP A 35 10.05 -7.29 2.08
C ASP A 35 10.31 -7.64 0.61
N THR A 36 9.92 -6.72 -0.27
CA THR A 36 9.93 -6.89 -1.73
C THR A 36 11.33 -7.25 -2.25
N ARG A 37 11.37 -8.30 -3.05
CA ARG A 37 12.56 -8.86 -3.69
C ARG A 37 12.59 -8.56 -5.18
N ASP A 38 11.43 -8.61 -5.84
CA ASP A 38 11.27 -8.28 -7.25
C ASP A 38 9.87 -7.71 -7.50
N TYR A 39 9.80 -6.46 -7.96
CA TYR A 39 8.54 -5.80 -8.27
C TYR A 39 7.88 -6.24 -9.60
N LYS A 40 8.58 -7.00 -10.43
CA LYS A 40 8.07 -7.44 -11.75
C LYS A 40 7.51 -8.86 -11.73
N LEU A 41 7.70 -9.59 -10.65
CA LEU A 41 7.22 -10.95 -10.49
C LEU A 41 6.12 -10.99 -9.43
N VAL A 42 5.04 -11.67 -9.75
CA VAL A 42 4.05 -12.07 -8.75
C VAL A 42 4.69 -13.09 -7.81
N ASP A 43 4.41 -12.97 -6.52
CA ASP A 43 4.97 -13.86 -5.50
C ASP A 43 4.59 -15.33 -5.81
N ARG A 44 5.61 -16.18 -5.91
CA ARG A 44 5.48 -17.61 -6.23
C ARG A 44 4.51 -18.37 -5.32
N ARG A 45 4.22 -17.84 -4.12
CA ARG A 45 3.25 -18.43 -3.18
C ARG A 45 1.80 -18.14 -3.58
N LEU A 46 1.57 -17.12 -4.42
CA LEU A 46 0.26 -16.68 -4.89
C LEU A 46 -0.06 -17.26 -6.28
N GLY A 47 0.93 -17.31 -7.14
CA GLY A 47 0.83 -17.73 -8.52
C GLY A 47 1.97 -17.18 -9.36
N ASP A 48 1.71 -16.84 -10.59
CA ASP A 48 2.65 -16.18 -11.49
C ASP A 48 2.01 -14.93 -12.17
N ASN A 49 2.78 -14.27 -13.03
CA ASN A 49 2.31 -13.08 -13.73
C ASN A 49 1.11 -13.36 -14.64
N SER A 50 1.02 -14.53 -15.23
CA SER A 50 -0.11 -14.90 -16.10
C SER A 50 -1.38 -15.11 -15.30
N ASP A 51 -1.29 -15.74 -14.13
CA ASP A 51 -2.42 -15.92 -13.21
C ASP A 51 -3.00 -14.58 -12.77
N PHE A 52 -2.12 -13.61 -12.42
CA PHE A 52 -2.57 -12.29 -11.99
C PHE A 52 -3.18 -11.49 -13.16
N LYS A 53 -2.58 -11.55 -14.33
CA LYS A 53 -3.12 -10.92 -15.55
C LYS A 53 -4.52 -11.44 -15.89
N GLU A 54 -4.73 -12.76 -15.81
CA GLU A 54 -6.04 -13.37 -16.00
C GLU A 54 -7.04 -12.89 -14.93
N PHE A 55 -6.63 -12.87 -13.66
CA PHE A 55 -7.47 -12.36 -12.57
C PHE A 55 -7.94 -10.92 -12.81
N VAL A 56 -7.03 -10.01 -13.21
CA VAL A 56 -7.38 -8.61 -13.53
C VAL A 56 -8.36 -8.56 -14.69
N ALA A 57 -8.14 -9.33 -15.76
CA ALA A 57 -9.04 -9.37 -16.89
C ALA A 57 -10.46 -9.86 -16.51
N LEU A 58 -10.57 -10.86 -15.63
CA LEU A 58 -11.86 -11.35 -15.12
C LEU A 58 -12.55 -10.30 -14.22
N CYS A 59 -11.79 -9.57 -13.39
CA CYS A 59 -12.32 -8.45 -12.62
C CYS A 59 -12.90 -7.38 -13.54
N HIS A 60 -12.16 -6.95 -14.57
CA HIS A 60 -12.62 -5.94 -15.53
C HIS A 60 -13.86 -6.37 -16.29
N GLN A 61 -13.96 -7.62 -16.72
CA GLN A 61 -15.17 -8.18 -17.36
C GLN A 61 -16.41 -8.11 -16.44
N SER A 62 -16.18 -8.08 -15.13
CA SER A 62 -17.22 -7.97 -14.09
C SER A 62 -17.43 -6.51 -13.62
N GLY A 63 -16.77 -5.53 -14.24
CA GLY A 63 -16.84 -4.13 -13.83
C GLY A 63 -16.10 -3.80 -12.53
N ILE A 64 -15.18 -4.66 -12.10
CA ILE A 64 -14.39 -4.50 -10.88
C ILE A 64 -12.98 -4.01 -11.22
N LYS A 65 -12.60 -2.87 -10.69
CA LYS A 65 -11.24 -2.32 -10.79
C LYS A 65 -10.27 -3.02 -9.83
N VAL A 66 -8.98 -3.06 -10.18
CA VAL A 66 -7.96 -3.73 -9.36
C VAL A 66 -6.90 -2.72 -8.89
N VAL A 67 -6.75 -2.62 -7.57
CA VAL A 67 -5.76 -1.79 -6.89
C VAL A 67 -4.73 -2.69 -6.22
N VAL A 68 -3.44 -2.40 -6.39
CA VAL A 68 -2.35 -3.18 -5.79
C VAL A 68 -1.57 -2.39 -4.75
N ASP A 69 -0.83 -3.08 -3.90
CA ASP A 69 0.03 -2.45 -2.91
C ASP A 69 1.33 -1.96 -3.54
N GLY A 70 1.66 -0.71 -3.29
CA GLY A 70 2.92 -0.07 -3.67
C GLY A 70 3.82 0.10 -2.46
N VAL A 71 4.72 -0.86 -2.24
CA VAL A 71 5.71 -0.84 -1.16
C VAL A 71 6.94 -0.08 -1.65
N PHE A 72 6.96 1.24 -1.51
CA PHE A 72 7.99 2.11 -2.09
C PHE A 72 8.90 2.80 -1.06
N ASN A 73 8.57 2.69 0.23
CA ASN A 73 9.42 3.22 1.29
C ASN A 73 10.68 2.38 1.51
N HIS A 74 10.59 1.08 1.31
CA HIS A 74 11.66 0.11 1.61
C HIS A 74 11.57 -1.09 0.66
N THR A 75 12.62 -1.92 0.68
CA THR A 75 12.64 -3.22 -0.01
C THR A 75 13.00 -4.31 0.99
N GLY A 76 12.99 -5.57 0.54
CA GLY A 76 13.70 -6.65 1.24
C GLY A 76 15.22 -6.60 0.99
N ARG A 77 16.00 -7.26 1.84
CA ARG A 77 17.46 -7.36 1.70
C ARG A 77 17.91 -8.22 0.49
N GLU A 78 17.01 -9.03 -0.06
CA GLU A 78 17.28 -9.81 -1.28
C GLU A 78 16.99 -9.04 -2.57
N PHE A 79 16.54 -7.79 -2.48
CA PHE A 79 16.37 -6.93 -3.63
C PHE A 79 17.71 -6.69 -4.35
N PHE A 80 17.71 -6.70 -5.67
CA PHE A 80 18.95 -6.71 -6.46
C PHE A 80 19.93 -5.58 -6.11
N ALA A 81 19.41 -4.37 -5.88
CA ALA A 81 20.26 -3.21 -5.56
C ALA A 81 20.91 -3.34 -4.18
N PHE A 82 20.18 -3.85 -3.18
CA PHE A 82 20.74 -4.08 -1.85
C PHE A 82 21.82 -5.18 -1.87
N ARG A 83 21.57 -6.28 -2.60
CA ARG A 83 22.54 -7.35 -2.76
C ARG A 83 23.81 -6.88 -3.47
N ASP A 84 23.68 -6.06 -4.51
CA ASP A 84 24.85 -5.49 -5.20
C ASP A 84 25.72 -4.63 -4.27
N ILE A 85 25.09 -3.85 -3.36
CA ILE A 85 25.83 -3.10 -2.31
C ILE A 85 26.54 -4.04 -1.35
N CYS A 86 25.91 -5.15 -0.93
CA CYS A 86 26.58 -6.14 -0.08
C CYS A 86 27.80 -6.74 -0.74
N GLU A 87 27.75 -6.99 -2.05
CA GLU A 87 28.83 -7.62 -2.82
C GLU A 87 29.94 -6.64 -3.19
N LYS A 88 29.60 -5.43 -3.66
CA LYS A 88 30.53 -4.47 -4.24
C LYS A 88 30.89 -3.29 -3.34
N ARG A 89 30.12 -3.07 -2.27
CA ARG A 89 30.34 -1.97 -1.32
C ARG A 89 30.48 -0.60 -2.03
N TRP A 90 31.64 0.04 -1.91
CA TRP A 90 31.94 1.35 -2.52
C TRP A 90 31.80 1.38 -4.05
N ASP A 91 32.02 0.27 -4.71
CA ASP A 91 31.97 0.14 -6.18
C ASP A 91 30.53 -0.12 -6.70
N SER A 92 29.56 -0.28 -5.81
CA SER A 92 28.16 -0.45 -6.20
C SER A 92 27.58 0.85 -6.76
N PRO A 93 26.94 0.82 -7.94
CA PRO A 93 26.22 1.97 -8.47
C PRO A 93 24.93 2.27 -7.68
N TYR A 94 24.50 1.38 -6.77
CA TYR A 94 23.27 1.48 -5.99
C TYR A 94 23.46 1.97 -4.56
N LYS A 95 24.68 2.33 -4.15
CA LYS A 95 24.97 2.77 -2.76
C LYS A 95 24.12 3.98 -2.31
N ASP A 96 23.73 4.84 -3.25
CA ASP A 96 22.88 6.01 -2.96
C ASP A 96 21.39 5.72 -3.13
N TRP A 97 21.00 4.46 -3.40
CA TRP A 97 19.59 4.04 -3.49
C TRP A 97 18.93 3.87 -2.14
N TYR A 98 19.71 3.65 -1.08
CA TYR A 98 19.22 3.47 0.27
C TYR A 98 19.66 4.63 1.17
N LYS A 99 18.83 4.93 2.16
CA LYS A 99 19.14 5.98 3.15
C LYS A 99 20.20 5.51 4.12
N GLY A 100 21.11 6.42 4.50
CA GLY A 100 22.05 6.21 5.59
C GLY A 100 23.09 5.11 5.34
N VAL A 101 23.41 4.76 4.09
CA VAL A 101 24.44 3.77 3.78
C VAL A 101 25.78 4.22 4.35
N ASN A 102 26.37 3.39 5.23
CA ASN A 102 27.64 3.66 5.90
C ASN A 102 28.46 2.38 5.97
N PHE A 103 29.63 2.39 5.33
CA PHE A 103 30.52 1.25 5.27
C PHE A 103 31.47 1.11 6.47
N ASP A 104 31.43 2.03 7.43
CA ASP A 104 32.27 2.02 8.62
C ASP A 104 31.70 1.13 9.73
N TRP A 105 30.45 0.67 9.59
CA TRP A 105 29.82 -0.24 10.54
C TRP A 105 28.92 -1.27 9.84
N GLN A 106 28.55 -2.31 10.57
CA GLN A 106 27.68 -3.38 10.10
C GLN A 106 26.27 -3.22 10.63
N SER A 107 25.27 -3.68 9.87
CA SER A 107 23.91 -3.74 10.36
C SER A 107 23.76 -4.77 11.49
N PRO A 108 22.73 -4.66 12.34
CA PRO A 108 22.44 -5.69 13.35
C PRO A 108 22.19 -7.09 12.78
N LEU A 109 21.88 -7.21 11.50
CA LEU A 109 21.70 -8.48 10.80
C LEU A 109 22.99 -8.98 10.12
N GLY A 110 24.11 -8.30 10.34
CA GLY A 110 25.42 -8.72 9.82
C GLY A 110 25.70 -8.29 8.37
N ASP A 111 24.93 -7.36 7.80
CA ASP A 111 25.26 -6.79 6.49
C ASP A 111 26.57 -6.02 6.58
N PRO A 112 27.39 -5.97 5.48
CA PRO A 112 28.72 -5.37 5.53
C PRO A 112 28.74 -3.83 5.54
N PHE A 113 27.59 -3.20 5.79
CA PHE A 113 27.39 -1.76 5.94
C PHE A 113 26.17 -1.47 6.82
N GLY A 114 26.07 -0.25 7.36
CA GLY A 114 24.89 0.26 8.01
C GLY A 114 23.96 0.99 7.04
N PHE A 115 22.69 1.11 7.42
CA PHE A 115 21.65 1.79 6.63
C PHE A 115 20.47 2.15 7.53
N GLU A 116 19.60 3.06 7.04
CA GLU A 116 18.30 3.30 7.69
C GLU A 116 17.33 2.17 7.34
N ALA A 117 16.65 1.67 8.39
CA ALA A 117 15.62 0.66 8.29
C ALA A 117 14.26 1.22 8.72
N TRP A 118 13.18 0.73 8.15
CA TRP A 118 11.83 1.14 8.52
C TRP A 118 11.54 0.77 9.98
N GLN A 119 11.32 1.78 10.84
CA GLN A 119 11.05 1.65 12.28
C GLN A 119 12.03 0.73 13.04
N GLY A 120 13.28 0.61 12.58
CA GLY A 120 14.28 -0.26 13.19
C GLY A 120 14.22 -1.73 12.73
N HIS A 121 13.36 -2.07 11.80
CA HIS A 121 13.27 -3.38 11.16
C HIS A 121 14.33 -3.51 10.07
N PHE A 122 15.51 -4.02 10.42
CA PHE A 122 16.66 -4.09 9.49
C PHE A 122 16.48 -5.07 8.33
N GLU A 123 15.46 -5.90 8.34
CA GLU A 123 14.97 -6.65 7.16
C GLU A 123 14.36 -5.76 6.08
N LEU A 124 14.02 -4.49 6.40
CA LEU A 124 13.34 -3.53 5.55
C LEU A 124 14.18 -2.25 5.34
N PRO A 125 15.25 -2.31 4.53
CA PRO A 125 16.10 -1.15 4.23
C PRO A 125 15.32 -0.06 3.49
N CYS A 126 15.42 1.19 3.97
CA CYS A 126 14.69 2.32 3.42
C CYS A 126 15.30 2.82 2.11
N LEU A 127 14.47 2.94 1.07
CA LEU A 127 14.84 3.54 -0.20
C LEU A 127 15.03 5.06 -0.07
N ASN A 128 16.01 5.58 -0.78
CA ASN A 128 16.25 7.01 -0.89
C ASN A 128 15.40 7.62 -2.03
N LEU A 129 14.18 8.03 -1.71
CA LEU A 129 13.27 8.66 -2.68
C LEU A 129 13.71 10.07 -3.14
N PHE A 130 14.76 10.65 -2.57
CA PHE A 130 15.40 11.86 -3.09
C PHE A 130 16.31 11.56 -4.29
N ASN A 131 16.73 10.31 -4.46
CA ASN A 131 17.55 9.89 -5.61
C ASN A 131 16.68 9.75 -6.87
N PRO A 132 16.98 10.52 -7.95
CA PRO A 132 16.20 10.46 -9.19
C PRO A 132 16.20 9.08 -9.85
N ALA A 133 17.29 8.30 -9.72
CA ALA A 133 17.37 6.96 -10.29
C ALA A 133 16.43 5.98 -9.57
N VAL A 134 16.25 6.12 -8.27
CA VAL A 134 15.27 5.34 -7.51
C VAL A 134 13.85 5.68 -7.95
N ARG A 135 13.51 6.97 -8.06
CA ARG A 135 12.18 7.41 -8.55
C ARG A 135 11.91 6.86 -9.95
N GLN A 136 12.86 7.04 -10.87
CA GLN A 136 12.72 6.55 -12.24
C GLN A 136 12.49 5.04 -12.28
N TYR A 137 13.25 4.28 -11.50
CA TYR A 137 13.06 2.84 -11.39
C TYR A 137 11.64 2.48 -10.93
N LEU A 138 11.13 3.15 -9.88
CA LEU A 138 9.78 2.90 -9.36
C LEU A 138 8.70 3.30 -10.37
N PHE A 139 8.86 4.40 -11.11
CA PHE A 139 7.92 4.77 -12.17
C PHE A 139 7.94 3.78 -13.35
N ASP A 140 9.09 3.23 -13.69
CA ASP A 140 9.21 2.17 -14.71
C ASP A 140 8.54 0.86 -14.25
N ILE A 141 8.60 0.55 -12.95
CA ILE A 141 7.86 -0.56 -12.35
C ILE A 141 6.34 -0.34 -12.47
N ILE A 142 5.85 0.85 -12.12
CA ILE A 142 4.43 1.16 -12.21
C ILE A 142 3.96 1.10 -13.65
N ARG A 143 4.74 1.62 -14.58
CA ARG A 143 4.46 1.52 -16.03
C ARG A 143 4.40 0.06 -16.48
N PHE A 144 5.30 -0.78 -15.98
CA PHE A 144 5.25 -2.22 -16.21
C PHE A 144 3.94 -2.83 -15.67
N TRP A 145 3.52 -2.49 -14.45
CA TRP A 145 2.27 -3.01 -13.87
C TRP A 145 1.03 -2.60 -14.67
N VAL A 146 0.98 -1.36 -15.13
CA VAL A 146 -0.12 -0.87 -15.98
C VAL A 146 -0.13 -1.59 -17.33
N ASN A 147 1.03 -1.72 -17.99
CA ASN A 147 1.11 -2.31 -19.31
C ASN A 147 0.93 -3.83 -19.31
N GLU A 148 1.45 -4.52 -18.29
CA GLU A 148 1.41 -5.98 -18.22
C GLU A 148 0.13 -6.50 -17.59
N PHE A 149 -0.34 -5.86 -16.54
CA PHE A 149 -1.46 -6.35 -15.74
C PHE A 149 -2.73 -5.49 -15.87
N ASP A 150 -2.64 -4.30 -16.44
CA ASP A 150 -3.74 -3.34 -16.57
C ASP A 150 -4.37 -2.94 -15.22
N ILE A 151 -3.56 -2.78 -14.16
CA ILE A 151 -4.04 -2.34 -12.86
C ILE A 151 -4.69 -0.94 -12.93
N ASP A 152 -5.60 -0.65 -12.00
CA ASP A 152 -6.38 0.59 -11.97
C ASP A 152 -5.96 1.55 -10.88
N GLY A 153 -5.08 1.14 -9.99
CA GLY A 153 -4.62 1.99 -8.91
C GLY A 153 -3.59 1.35 -8.00
N ILE A 154 -3.07 2.17 -7.09
CA ILE A 154 -2.07 1.76 -6.09
C ILE A 154 -2.48 2.27 -4.72
N ARG A 155 -2.39 1.40 -3.71
CA ARG A 155 -2.34 1.80 -2.31
C ARG A 155 -0.87 1.95 -1.92
N LEU A 156 -0.46 3.13 -1.50
CA LEU A 156 0.89 3.37 -1.01
C LEU A 156 1.02 2.92 0.44
N ASP A 157 1.84 1.93 0.66
CA ASP A 157 2.26 1.48 1.98
C ASP A 157 2.98 2.61 2.72
N CYS A 158 2.69 2.77 4.02
CA CYS A 158 3.25 3.81 4.90
C CYS A 158 3.41 5.19 4.23
N ALA A 159 2.36 5.68 3.57
CA ALA A 159 2.39 6.94 2.81
C ALA A 159 2.73 8.17 3.67
N ASN A 160 2.54 8.07 4.99
CA ASN A 160 2.88 9.13 5.95
C ASN A 160 4.39 9.44 6.02
N VAL A 161 5.25 8.50 5.61
CA VAL A 161 6.72 8.66 5.61
C VAL A 161 7.32 8.85 4.21
N LEU A 162 6.51 8.76 3.16
CA LEU A 162 6.96 8.99 1.79
C LEU A 162 7.21 10.47 1.53
N ASP A 163 8.17 10.75 0.64
CA ASP A 163 8.48 12.11 0.19
C ASP A 163 7.30 12.71 -0.59
N PHE A 164 6.89 13.94 -0.25
CA PHE A 164 5.78 14.61 -0.92
C PHE A 164 6.05 14.90 -2.40
N ASN A 165 7.30 15.22 -2.77
CA ASN A 165 7.64 15.45 -4.17
C ASN A 165 7.57 14.15 -4.98
N PHE A 166 7.99 13.04 -4.39
CA PHE A 166 7.77 11.72 -4.99
C PHE A 166 6.28 11.45 -5.25
N MET A 167 5.39 11.72 -4.27
CA MET A 167 3.95 11.51 -4.45
C MET A 167 3.34 12.45 -5.51
N LYS A 168 3.83 13.70 -5.60
CA LYS A 168 3.41 14.64 -6.67
C LYS A 168 3.86 14.18 -8.05
N GLU A 169 5.08 13.69 -8.18
CA GLU A 169 5.58 13.10 -9.43
C GLU A 169 4.79 11.84 -9.78
N LEU A 170 4.56 10.95 -8.80
CA LEU A 170 3.75 9.75 -8.97
C LEU A 170 2.36 10.08 -9.52
N ARG A 171 1.70 11.11 -8.97
CA ARG A 171 0.38 11.57 -9.47
C ARG A 171 0.41 11.93 -10.95
N ARG A 172 1.43 12.70 -11.38
CA ARG A 172 1.58 13.11 -12.79
C ARG A 172 1.89 11.92 -13.70
N GLU A 173 2.82 11.07 -13.29
CA GLU A 173 3.24 9.89 -14.06
C GLU A 173 2.05 8.92 -14.26
N THR A 174 1.32 8.61 -13.20
CA THR A 174 0.19 7.67 -13.27
C THR A 174 -0.99 8.23 -14.06
N ALA A 175 -1.29 9.53 -13.95
CA ALA A 175 -2.32 10.18 -14.76
C ALA A 175 -1.99 10.17 -16.28
N ALA A 176 -0.70 10.20 -16.62
CA ALA A 176 -0.25 10.06 -18.01
C ALA A 176 -0.31 8.62 -18.52
N MET A 177 -0.27 7.62 -17.64
CA MET A 177 -0.35 6.20 -17.99
C MET A 177 -1.78 5.73 -18.20
N LYS A 178 -2.70 6.17 -17.31
CA LYS A 178 -4.12 5.76 -17.32
C LYS A 178 -4.97 6.87 -16.69
N GLU A 179 -5.96 7.39 -17.42
CA GLU A 179 -6.75 8.58 -17.04
C GLU A 179 -7.37 8.48 -15.65
N ASP A 180 -7.98 7.35 -15.32
CA ASP A 180 -8.70 7.12 -14.06
C ASP A 180 -7.84 6.38 -13.01
N PHE A 181 -6.51 6.45 -13.12
CA PHE A 181 -5.64 5.73 -12.19
C PHE A 181 -5.77 6.27 -10.76
N TRP A 182 -6.15 5.41 -9.82
CA TRP A 182 -6.44 5.80 -8.45
C TRP A 182 -5.25 5.62 -7.51
N LEU A 183 -4.95 6.64 -6.73
CA LEU A 183 -3.89 6.62 -5.71
C LEU A 183 -4.50 6.78 -4.32
N MET A 184 -4.30 5.79 -3.47
CA MET A 184 -4.64 5.81 -2.05
C MET A 184 -3.36 5.67 -1.23
N GLY A 185 -3.27 6.39 -0.11
CA GLY A 185 -2.16 6.25 0.82
C GLY A 185 -2.61 5.69 2.16
N GLU A 186 -1.76 4.87 2.76
CA GLU A 186 -1.91 4.52 4.16
C GLU A 186 -1.40 5.65 5.03
N VAL A 187 -2.30 6.30 5.74
CA VAL A 187 -1.99 7.35 6.73
C VAL A 187 -2.82 7.09 7.98
N ILE A 188 -2.14 6.84 9.10
CA ILE A 188 -2.84 6.50 10.37
C ILE A 188 -3.28 7.78 11.09
N HIS A 189 -2.40 8.79 11.17
CA HIS A 189 -2.63 10.01 11.94
C HIS A 189 -2.20 11.26 11.19
N GLY A 190 -2.81 12.39 11.53
CA GLY A 190 -2.42 13.70 11.05
C GLY A 190 -3.54 14.42 10.31
N ASP A 191 -3.20 15.55 9.71
CA ASP A 191 -4.10 16.31 8.85
C ASP A 191 -4.11 15.65 7.45
N TYR A 192 -5.13 14.88 7.17
CA TYR A 192 -5.28 14.12 5.91
C TYR A 192 -5.26 15.00 4.66
N SER A 193 -5.63 16.28 4.75
CA SER A 193 -5.58 17.22 3.64
C SER A 193 -4.17 17.46 3.08
N ARG A 194 -3.14 17.14 3.87
CA ARG A 194 -1.74 17.21 3.41
C ARG A 194 -1.43 16.21 2.30
N TRP A 195 -2.10 15.07 2.30
CA TRP A 195 -1.94 14.00 1.29
C TRP A 195 -3.04 14.02 0.24
N VAL A 196 -4.29 14.27 0.69
CA VAL A 196 -5.47 14.28 -0.19
C VAL A 196 -5.65 15.67 -0.77
N ASN A 197 -5.18 15.84 -2.01
CA ASN A 197 -5.32 17.08 -2.76
C ASN A 197 -5.10 16.81 -4.25
N PRO A 198 -5.45 17.75 -5.15
CA PRO A 198 -5.35 17.55 -6.60
C PRO A 198 -3.95 17.23 -7.13
N GLU A 199 -2.89 17.58 -6.40
CA GLU A 199 -1.50 17.36 -6.83
C GLU A 199 -0.93 16.01 -6.39
N MET A 200 -1.54 15.34 -5.39
CA MET A 200 -0.97 14.12 -4.78
C MET A 200 -1.97 12.96 -4.81
N LEU A 201 -2.48 12.55 -3.65
CA LEU A 201 -3.30 11.35 -3.54
C LEU A 201 -4.78 11.68 -3.71
N HIS A 202 -5.55 10.75 -4.24
CA HIS A 202 -7.00 10.85 -4.32
C HIS A 202 -7.64 10.56 -2.98
N SER A 203 -7.01 9.70 -2.16
CA SER A 203 -7.56 9.21 -0.91
C SER A 203 -6.45 8.83 0.06
N VAL A 204 -6.79 8.78 1.33
CA VAL A 204 -6.02 8.08 2.38
C VAL A 204 -6.95 7.29 3.28
N THR A 205 -6.39 6.34 4.02
CA THR A 205 -7.10 5.51 5.00
C THR A 205 -7.66 6.34 6.15
N ASN A 206 -8.96 6.22 6.43
CA ASN A 206 -9.64 6.96 7.51
C ASN A 206 -9.58 6.20 8.83
N TYR A 207 -8.39 6.07 9.42
CA TYR A 207 -8.19 5.42 10.73
C TYR A 207 -8.91 6.14 11.87
N GLU A 208 -9.09 7.46 11.76
CA GLU A 208 -9.77 8.22 12.79
C GLU A 208 -11.26 7.87 12.87
N LEU A 209 -11.93 7.73 11.71
CA LEU A 209 -13.31 7.27 11.67
C LEU A 209 -13.42 5.80 12.14
N HIS A 210 -12.51 4.93 11.69
CA HIS A 210 -12.41 3.55 12.13
C HIS A 210 -12.38 3.47 13.67
N LYS A 211 -11.46 4.21 14.31
CA LYS A 211 -11.37 4.26 15.77
C LYS A 211 -12.65 4.79 16.41
N SER A 212 -13.18 5.91 15.90
CA SER A 212 -14.39 6.53 16.46
C SER A 212 -15.61 5.62 16.38
N ILE A 213 -15.73 4.80 15.32
CA ILE A 213 -16.82 3.85 15.17
C ILE A 213 -16.76 2.78 16.26
N TYR A 214 -15.67 2.00 16.34
CA TYR A 214 -15.65 0.88 17.29
C TYR A 214 -15.65 1.36 18.75
N SER A 215 -14.96 2.44 19.10
CA SER A 215 -14.98 2.99 20.47
C SER A 215 -16.34 3.59 20.79
N GLY A 216 -16.94 4.36 19.88
CA GLY A 216 -18.26 4.97 20.07
C GLY A 216 -19.36 3.94 20.34
N PHE A 217 -19.33 2.79 19.64
CA PHE A 217 -20.28 1.70 19.90
C PHE A 217 -20.00 0.95 21.21
N ASN A 218 -18.72 0.71 21.53
CA ASN A 218 -18.33 0.02 22.76
C ASN A 218 -18.64 0.84 24.03
N ASP A 219 -18.37 2.15 23.97
CA ASP A 219 -18.50 3.08 25.09
C ASP A 219 -19.87 3.76 25.13
N HIS A 220 -20.76 3.45 24.17
CA HIS A 220 -22.06 4.13 23.98
C HIS A 220 -21.93 5.65 23.85
N ASN A 221 -20.83 6.12 23.20
CA ASN A 221 -20.51 7.54 23.01
C ASN A 221 -20.49 7.92 21.52
N PHE A 222 -21.65 8.08 20.93
CA PHE A 222 -21.78 8.44 19.49
C PHE A 222 -21.37 9.90 19.19
N PHE A 223 -21.15 10.74 20.20
CA PHE A 223 -20.57 12.07 19.99
C PHE A 223 -19.16 12.01 19.40
N GLU A 224 -18.41 10.94 19.67
CA GLU A 224 -17.08 10.73 19.09
C GLU A 224 -17.17 10.56 17.56
N ILE A 225 -18.11 9.76 17.08
CA ILE A 225 -18.37 9.59 15.64
C ILE A 225 -18.78 10.92 15.01
N ALA A 226 -19.77 11.61 15.61
CA ALA A 226 -20.27 12.89 15.11
C ALA A 226 -19.18 13.97 15.09
N HIS A 227 -18.29 14.00 16.09
CA HIS A 227 -17.17 14.92 16.14
C HIS A 227 -16.18 14.65 14.99
N ASN A 228 -15.82 13.37 14.78
CA ASN A 228 -14.88 12.98 13.73
C ASN A 228 -15.43 13.32 12.33
N VAL A 229 -16.69 12.98 12.05
CA VAL A 229 -17.35 13.29 10.77
C VAL A 229 -17.35 14.80 10.50
N ARG A 230 -17.69 15.63 11.49
CA ARG A 230 -17.65 17.11 11.34
C ARG A 230 -16.24 17.62 11.11
N ARG A 231 -15.26 17.11 11.84
CA ARG A 231 -13.87 17.55 11.70
C ARG A 231 -13.29 17.25 10.32
N LEU A 232 -13.71 16.15 9.72
CA LEU A 232 -13.26 15.71 8.41
C LEU A 232 -14.21 16.09 7.26
N GLU A 233 -15.25 16.90 7.52
CA GLU A 233 -16.32 17.22 6.55
C GLU A 233 -15.78 17.71 5.21
N ALA A 234 -14.71 18.51 5.23
CA ALA A 234 -14.13 19.10 4.01
C ALA A 234 -13.52 18.07 3.05
N ILE A 235 -13.06 16.91 3.55
CA ILE A 235 -12.38 15.88 2.77
C ILE A 235 -12.95 14.47 3.01
N GLY A 236 -14.01 14.35 3.80
CA GLY A 236 -14.53 13.05 4.24
C GLY A 236 -15.00 12.15 3.11
N ARG A 237 -15.44 12.74 1.99
CA ARG A 237 -15.89 12.00 0.80
C ARG A 237 -14.74 11.39 -0.01
N GLU A 238 -13.55 11.94 0.11
CA GLU A 238 -12.34 11.45 -0.53
C GLU A 238 -11.60 10.41 0.30
N LEU A 239 -11.97 10.23 1.58
CA LEU A 239 -11.28 9.30 2.47
C LEU A 239 -11.78 7.87 2.27
N TYR A 240 -10.84 6.92 2.26
CA TYR A 240 -11.13 5.49 2.27
C TYR A 240 -11.58 5.06 3.67
N THR A 241 -12.88 4.83 3.83
CA THR A 241 -13.47 4.36 5.09
C THR A 241 -13.44 2.85 5.19
N PHE A 242 -13.26 2.33 6.39
CA PHE A 242 -13.23 0.90 6.66
C PHE A 242 -13.59 0.61 8.11
N VAL A 243 -14.06 -0.60 8.40
CA VAL A 243 -14.30 -1.09 9.76
C VAL A 243 -13.17 -1.96 10.28
N ASP A 244 -12.49 -2.65 9.42
CA ASP A 244 -11.24 -3.37 9.68
C ASP A 244 -10.41 -3.52 8.39
N ASN A 245 -9.15 -3.91 8.51
CA ASN A 245 -8.24 -4.23 7.43
C ASN A 245 -7.28 -5.35 7.86
N HIS A 246 -6.17 -5.57 7.13
CA HIS A 246 -5.21 -6.62 7.44
C HIS A 246 -4.29 -6.29 8.63
N ASP A 247 -4.19 -5.01 9.04
CA ASP A 247 -3.38 -4.53 10.18
C ASP A 247 -4.22 -4.35 11.45
N GLU A 248 -5.55 -4.46 11.33
CA GLU A 248 -6.48 -4.26 12.43
C GLU A 248 -7.26 -5.54 12.74
N ASP A 249 -7.57 -5.74 14.00
CA ASP A 249 -8.46 -6.84 14.41
C ASP A 249 -9.82 -6.72 13.70
N ARG A 250 -10.38 -7.86 13.33
CA ARG A 250 -11.73 -7.89 12.75
C ARG A 250 -12.72 -7.15 13.63
N ILE A 251 -13.55 -6.31 13.04
CA ILE A 251 -14.51 -5.50 13.77
C ILE A 251 -15.41 -6.35 14.68
N ALA A 252 -15.80 -7.56 14.23
CA ALA A 252 -16.56 -8.51 15.04
C ALA A 252 -15.84 -8.95 16.33
N SER A 253 -14.51 -8.86 16.37
CA SER A 253 -13.68 -9.16 17.55
C SER A 253 -13.45 -7.93 18.43
N LYS A 254 -13.49 -6.73 17.85
CA LYS A 254 -13.34 -5.46 18.59
C LYS A 254 -14.60 -5.04 19.33
N LEU A 255 -15.78 -5.42 18.83
CA LEU A 255 -17.07 -5.03 19.42
C LEU A 255 -17.38 -5.85 20.67
N THR A 256 -17.75 -5.16 21.75
CA THR A 256 -18.21 -5.78 23.01
C THR A 256 -19.59 -6.44 22.88
N LYS A 257 -20.43 -5.96 21.93
CA LYS A 257 -21.74 -6.51 21.61
C LYS A 257 -21.80 -6.87 20.13
N ARG A 258 -22.07 -8.14 19.84
CA ARG A 258 -22.15 -8.64 18.47
C ARG A 258 -23.29 -8.02 17.65
N ASP A 259 -24.37 -7.63 18.31
CA ASP A 259 -25.54 -6.98 17.67
C ASP A 259 -25.21 -5.60 17.10
N HIS A 260 -24.09 -5.01 17.51
CA HIS A 260 -23.59 -3.76 16.95
C HIS A 260 -22.93 -3.92 15.56
N LEU A 261 -22.70 -5.14 15.09
CA LEU A 261 -21.98 -5.38 13.84
C LEU A 261 -22.68 -4.72 12.64
N THR A 262 -23.99 -4.96 12.48
CA THR A 262 -24.75 -4.38 11.37
C THR A 262 -24.78 -2.85 11.40
N PRO A 263 -25.14 -2.18 12.51
CA PRO A 263 -25.11 -0.71 12.55
C PRO A 263 -23.71 -0.12 12.37
N VAL A 264 -22.64 -0.80 12.77
CA VAL A 264 -21.27 -0.37 12.51
C VAL A 264 -20.96 -0.32 11.00
N TYR A 265 -21.36 -1.34 10.23
CA TYR A 265 -21.21 -1.33 8.78
C TYR A 265 -22.07 -0.25 8.08
N MET A 266 -23.19 0.13 8.70
CA MET A 266 -24.05 1.21 8.18
C MET A 266 -23.46 2.62 8.40
N CYS A 267 -22.39 2.76 9.20
CA CYS A 267 -21.70 4.03 9.44
C CYS A 267 -20.62 4.33 8.40
N LEU A 268 -20.34 3.41 7.48
CA LEU A 268 -19.39 3.60 6.38
C LEU A 268 -20.06 4.26 5.18
#